data_6ab94715f834c7c44e890572238200ab
#
_entry.id   6ab94715f834c7c44e890572238200ab
#
_cell.length_a   1.000
_cell.length_b   1.000
_cell.length_c   1.000
_cell.angle_alpha   90.00
_cell.angle_beta   90.00
_cell.angle_gamma   90.00
#
_symmetry.space_group_name_H-M   'P 1'
#
loop_
_entity.id
_entity.type
_entity.pdbx_description
1 polymer ?
#
loop_
_entity_poly.entity_id
_entity_poly.type
_entity_poly.pdbx_seq_one_letter_code
_entity_poly.pdbx_strand_id
1 'polypeptide(L)'
;MSRLKLTLACGDYDFLRPLINGELQPQGIDLNVLTMASPERHGRMLRHEEFDVCELSLIAYLVSHDRRCNYTAIPVFPHRRFRHSYMVKRTNCGIDKPSDLNGKRVALDTLQNSAGLWMRGILQDHYGVDLKSIEWWCQEEEDIAFEPAKWMNVKRVPHGKNVDQMLLDDELEAALYPETLPSIKKGSPKVALLFPDPKKAEMEYYKNGGHFPIMHTVVVKNRTLEEHPWVGMSLVRAFQRAKEICYERNSDPRSFALVWVQDLIREQRKIFGPDPWPYNLEDNRRTLEAVIRYEYEQGMIKQSITPEALFFPPSLQRIQHYV
;
A
#
# COMPACT_ATOMS: atom_id res chain seq x y z
N MET A 1 37.23 7.18 3.42
CA MET A 1 36.45 6.23 4.25
C MET A 1 35.72 5.27 3.32
N SER A 2 35.71 3.97 3.63
CA SER A 2 34.94 2.99 2.86
C SER A 2 33.44 3.27 3.04
N ARG A 3 32.66 3.21 1.95
CA ARG A 3 31.18 3.32 2.03
C ARG A 3 30.60 2.08 2.71
N LEU A 4 29.52 2.26 3.48
CA LEU A 4 28.78 1.17 4.08
C LEU A 4 28.01 0.41 2.99
N LYS A 5 28.22 -0.90 2.86
CA LYS A 5 27.51 -1.72 1.88
C LYS A 5 26.18 -2.16 2.44
N LEU A 6 25.09 -1.83 1.75
CA LEU A 6 23.73 -2.24 2.11
C LEU A 6 22.99 -2.78 0.88
N THR A 7 22.10 -3.73 1.11
CA THR A 7 21.18 -4.26 0.09
C THR A 7 19.77 -3.77 0.33
N LEU A 8 19.18 -3.10 -0.68
CA LEU A 8 17.79 -2.69 -0.74
C LEU A 8 16.99 -3.63 -1.63
N ALA A 9 15.91 -4.22 -1.12
CA ALA A 9 14.89 -4.87 -1.95
C ALA A 9 13.67 -3.94 -2.13
N CYS A 10 13.28 -3.66 -3.38
CA CYS A 10 12.14 -2.79 -3.69
C CYS A 10 11.42 -3.19 -4.98
N GLY A 11 10.29 -2.55 -5.27
CA GLY A 11 9.61 -2.63 -6.56
C GLY A 11 10.33 -1.82 -7.64
N ASP A 12 10.07 -2.17 -8.90
CA ASP A 12 10.60 -1.46 -10.05
C ASP A 12 9.70 -0.26 -10.40
N TYR A 13 9.89 0.85 -9.68
CA TYR A 13 9.15 2.09 -9.87
C TYR A 13 9.98 3.11 -10.67
N ASP A 14 9.33 3.92 -11.51
CA ASP A 14 9.96 4.98 -12.30
C ASP A 14 10.71 6.00 -11.42
N PHE A 15 10.12 6.40 -10.30
CA PHE A 15 10.70 7.36 -9.36
C PHE A 15 11.82 6.76 -8.48
N LEU A 16 12.07 5.45 -8.53
CA LEU A 16 13.23 4.80 -7.90
C LEU A 16 14.35 4.46 -8.90
N ARG A 17 14.12 4.64 -10.20
CA ARG A 17 15.10 4.33 -11.25
C ARG A 17 16.48 4.93 -11.02
N PRO A 18 16.64 6.17 -10.53
CA PRO A 18 17.98 6.71 -10.24
C PRO A 18 18.75 5.89 -9.20
N LEU A 19 18.07 5.32 -8.19
CA LEU A 19 18.70 4.41 -7.22
C LEU A 19 18.93 3.02 -7.82
N ILE A 20 17.93 2.47 -8.54
CA ILE A 20 18.01 1.14 -9.15
C ILE A 20 19.15 1.04 -10.16
N ASN A 21 19.35 2.06 -10.97
CA ASN A 21 20.39 2.09 -12.01
C ASN A 21 21.76 2.57 -11.49
N GLY A 22 21.88 2.89 -10.19
CA GLY A 22 23.13 3.38 -9.59
C GLY A 22 23.52 4.81 -9.97
N GLU A 23 22.64 5.55 -10.65
CA GLU A 23 22.85 6.97 -11.00
C GLU A 23 22.92 7.85 -9.75
N LEU A 24 22.15 7.48 -8.72
CA LEU A 24 22.15 8.12 -7.41
C LEU A 24 22.50 7.08 -6.34
N GLN A 25 23.41 7.48 -5.45
CA GLN A 25 23.77 6.68 -4.27
C GLN A 25 23.51 7.49 -3.00
N PRO A 26 22.97 6.88 -1.93
CA PRO A 26 22.84 7.57 -0.65
C PRO A 26 24.21 7.97 -0.10
N GLN A 27 24.27 9.09 0.60
CA GLN A 27 25.52 9.60 1.16
C GLN A 27 26.14 8.59 2.13
N GLY A 28 27.39 8.22 1.91
CA GLY A 28 28.14 7.27 2.76
C GLY A 28 27.77 5.81 2.56
N ILE A 29 26.83 5.48 1.67
CA ILE A 29 26.34 4.12 1.40
C ILE A 29 26.73 3.70 -0.03
N ASP A 30 27.14 2.44 -0.16
CA ASP A 30 27.24 1.69 -1.41
C ASP A 30 26.01 0.78 -1.46
N LEU A 31 24.95 1.26 -2.14
CA LEU A 31 23.62 0.62 -2.13
C LEU A 31 23.49 -0.33 -3.32
N ASN A 32 23.37 -1.63 -3.02
CA ASN A 32 22.97 -2.64 -4.00
C ASN A 32 21.44 -2.74 -4.01
N VAL A 33 20.82 -2.52 -5.17
CA VAL A 33 19.35 -2.53 -5.30
C VAL A 33 18.87 -3.78 -6.03
N LEU A 34 17.99 -4.53 -5.41
CA LEU A 34 17.33 -5.71 -5.96
C LEU A 34 15.86 -5.41 -6.22
N THR A 35 15.42 -5.48 -7.47
CA THR A 35 14.02 -5.32 -7.83
C THR A 35 13.29 -6.66 -7.78
N MET A 36 12.18 -6.73 -7.05
CA MET A 36 11.40 -7.94 -6.84
C MET A 36 9.90 -7.64 -6.80
N ALA A 37 9.08 -8.64 -7.16
CA ALA A 37 7.65 -8.60 -6.92
C ALA A 37 7.32 -8.54 -5.41
N SER A 38 6.22 -7.85 -5.05
CA SER A 38 5.85 -7.64 -3.65
C SER A 38 5.70 -8.93 -2.83
N PRO A 39 5.00 -9.98 -3.32
CA PRO A 39 4.84 -11.20 -2.52
C PRO A 39 6.17 -11.88 -2.18
N GLU A 40 7.09 -11.97 -3.15
CA GLU A 40 8.42 -12.56 -2.93
C GLU A 40 9.24 -11.73 -1.92
N ARG A 41 9.35 -10.43 -2.17
CA ARG A 41 10.11 -9.50 -1.33
C ARG A 41 9.61 -9.48 0.11
N HIS A 42 8.29 -9.36 0.28
CA HIS A 42 7.67 -9.32 1.60
C HIS A 42 7.87 -10.64 2.35
N GLY A 43 7.61 -11.77 1.70
CA GLY A 43 7.79 -13.08 2.32
C GLY A 43 9.25 -13.35 2.75
N ARG A 44 10.24 -12.94 1.96
CA ARG A 44 11.67 -13.08 2.31
C ARG A 44 12.06 -12.18 3.49
N MET A 45 11.53 -10.94 3.53
CA MET A 45 11.79 -10.03 4.65
C MET A 45 11.08 -10.49 5.92
N LEU A 46 9.80 -10.85 5.85
CA LEU A 46 9.01 -11.24 7.02
C LEU A 46 9.50 -12.54 7.68
N ARG A 47 9.92 -13.53 6.86
CA ARG A 47 10.34 -14.85 7.37
C ARG A 47 11.83 -14.93 7.68
N HIS A 48 12.67 -14.18 6.97
CA HIS A 48 14.13 -14.37 7.02
C HIS A 48 14.90 -13.09 7.35
N GLU A 49 14.22 -11.94 7.39
CA GLU A 49 14.87 -10.62 7.56
C GLU A 49 16.07 -10.46 6.61
N GLU A 50 15.92 -10.90 5.35
CA GLU A 50 17.06 -11.14 4.45
C GLU A 50 17.80 -9.85 4.06
N PHE A 51 17.07 -8.75 3.83
CA PHE A 51 17.62 -7.51 3.29
C PHE A 51 17.95 -6.50 4.40
N ASP A 52 19.00 -5.68 4.19
CA ASP A 52 19.34 -4.60 5.13
C ASP A 52 18.29 -3.50 5.12
N VAL A 53 17.76 -3.21 3.92
CA VAL A 53 16.70 -2.25 3.64
C VAL A 53 15.65 -2.93 2.76
N CYS A 54 14.38 -2.78 3.07
CA CYS A 54 13.31 -3.43 2.30
C CYS A 54 12.07 -2.55 2.20
N GLU A 55 11.50 -2.45 1.00
CA GLU A 55 10.14 -1.99 0.84
C GLU A 55 9.18 -3.11 1.28
N LEU A 56 8.34 -2.83 2.27
CA LEU A 56 7.45 -3.78 2.90
C LEU A 56 6.01 -3.28 2.91
N SER A 57 5.03 -4.18 2.89
CA SER A 57 3.64 -3.83 3.16
C SER A 57 3.54 -3.05 4.47
N LEU A 58 2.87 -1.88 4.45
CA LEU A 58 2.70 -1.07 5.66
C LEU A 58 1.95 -1.85 6.73
N ILE A 59 0.93 -2.61 6.32
CA ILE A 59 0.11 -3.42 7.22
C ILE A 59 0.92 -4.55 7.84
N ALA A 60 1.65 -5.31 7.02
CA ALA A 60 2.53 -6.36 7.53
C ALA A 60 3.62 -5.80 8.46
N TYR A 61 4.11 -4.58 8.18
CA TYR A 61 5.04 -3.90 9.08
C TYR A 61 4.39 -3.54 10.42
N LEU A 62 3.19 -2.96 10.43
CA LEU A 62 2.46 -2.62 11.67
C LEU A 62 2.23 -3.85 12.55
N VAL A 63 1.77 -4.96 11.95
CA VAL A 63 1.61 -6.24 12.67
C VAL A 63 2.94 -6.77 13.20
N SER A 64 4.02 -6.66 12.42
CA SER A 64 5.36 -7.07 12.85
C SER A 64 5.91 -6.20 13.96
N HIS A 65 5.65 -4.89 13.90
CA HIS A 65 6.05 -3.91 14.91
C HIS A 65 5.35 -4.19 16.25
N ASP A 66 4.05 -4.50 16.26
CA ASP A 66 3.31 -4.93 17.47
C ASP A 66 3.94 -6.19 18.10
N ARG A 67 4.66 -7.00 17.32
CA ARG A 67 5.38 -8.21 17.72
C ARG A 67 6.88 -8.02 17.95
N ARG A 68 7.36 -6.78 17.95
CA ARG A 68 8.76 -6.42 18.19
C ARG A 68 9.73 -7.03 17.17
N CYS A 69 9.50 -6.77 15.89
CA CYS A 69 10.41 -7.15 14.80
C CYS A 69 11.79 -6.46 14.91
N ASN A 70 12.80 -7.02 14.23
CA ASN A 70 14.19 -6.51 14.25
C ASN A 70 14.47 -5.46 13.15
N TYR A 71 13.45 -4.76 12.68
CA TYR A 71 13.57 -3.68 11.71
C TYR A 71 12.60 -2.54 12.03
N THR A 72 12.98 -1.33 11.64
CA THR A 72 12.19 -0.11 11.89
C THR A 72 12.01 0.65 10.59
N ALA A 73 10.82 1.23 10.38
CA ALA A 73 10.52 2.00 9.18
C ALA A 73 11.20 3.39 9.19
N ILE A 74 11.44 3.90 7.99
CA ILE A 74 11.71 5.29 7.70
C ILE A 74 10.51 5.87 6.92
N PRO A 75 10.21 7.19 7.00
CA PRO A 75 9.00 7.77 6.42
C PRO A 75 9.06 7.91 4.89
N VAL A 76 9.33 6.81 4.21
CA VAL A 76 9.37 6.65 2.76
C VAL A 76 8.25 5.72 2.34
N PHE A 77 7.39 6.17 1.43
CA PHE A 77 6.17 5.47 1.03
C PHE A 77 6.15 5.24 -0.49
N PRO A 78 6.89 4.25 -0.99
CA PRO A 78 7.09 4.07 -2.42
C PRO A 78 5.87 3.53 -3.16
N HIS A 79 4.90 2.95 -2.46
CA HIS A 79 3.67 2.48 -3.09
C HIS A 79 2.43 3.08 -2.43
N ARG A 80 1.67 3.83 -3.25
CA ARG A 80 0.34 4.35 -2.91
C ARG A 80 -0.62 4.03 -4.03
N ARG A 81 -1.88 3.79 -3.71
CA ARG A 81 -2.90 3.53 -4.73
C ARG A 81 -4.30 3.71 -4.18
N PHE A 82 -5.14 4.42 -4.90
CA PHE A 82 -6.58 4.35 -4.69
C PHE A 82 -7.09 2.95 -4.98
N ARG A 83 -8.23 2.59 -4.38
CA ARG A 83 -8.69 1.20 -4.39
C ARG A 83 -10.11 0.99 -4.93
N HIS A 84 -10.81 2.04 -5.34
CA HIS A 84 -12.18 1.92 -5.86
C HIS A 84 -12.25 1.07 -7.14
N SER A 85 -11.23 1.12 -7.98
CA SER A 85 -11.11 0.29 -9.18
C SER A 85 -10.83 -1.20 -8.94
N TYR A 86 -10.64 -1.61 -7.69
CA TYR A 86 -10.34 -2.97 -7.27
C TYR A 86 -11.47 -3.61 -6.46
N MET A 87 -12.60 -2.92 -6.33
CA MET A 87 -13.81 -3.41 -5.73
C MET A 87 -14.76 -3.91 -6.83
N VAL A 88 -14.99 -5.20 -6.85
CA VAL A 88 -15.75 -5.90 -7.90
C VAL A 88 -17.00 -6.48 -7.32
N LYS A 89 -18.07 -6.46 -8.09
CA LYS A 89 -19.34 -7.13 -7.76
C LYS A 89 -19.76 -8.07 -8.89
N ARG A 90 -20.51 -9.10 -8.55
CA ARG A 90 -21.25 -9.88 -9.52
C ARG A 90 -22.41 -9.02 -10.05
N THR A 91 -22.72 -9.15 -11.33
CA THR A 91 -23.91 -8.52 -11.92
C THR A 91 -25.18 -9.22 -11.42
N ASN A 92 -26.28 -8.49 -11.36
CA ASN A 92 -27.60 -9.04 -10.94
C ASN A 92 -27.63 -9.69 -9.54
N CYS A 93 -26.78 -9.22 -8.59
CA CYS A 93 -26.74 -9.75 -7.21
C CYS A 93 -27.38 -8.81 -6.18
N GLY A 94 -28.07 -7.75 -6.63
CA GLY A 94 -28.72 -6.77 -5.76
C GLY A 94 -27.73 -5.82 -5.06
N ILE A 95 -26.59 -5.56 -5.67
CA ILE A 95 -25.61 -4.55 -5.21
C ILE A 95 -25.62 -3.42 -6.24
N ASP A 96 -26.24 -2.29 -5.93
CA ASP A 96 -26.27 -1.09 -6.77
C ASP A 96 -25.38 0.03 -6.22
N LYS A 97 -25.17 0.06 -4.91
CA LYS A 97 -24.31 1.00 -4.18
C LYS A 97 -23.48 0.26 -3.13
N PRO A 98 -22.39 0.86 -2.63
CA PRO A 98 -21.50 0.18 -1.66
C PRO A 98 -22.18 -0.35 -0.40
N SER A 99 -23.17 0.37 0.15
CA SER A 99 -23.92 -0.10 1.35
C SER A 99 -24.73 -1.37 1.13
N ASP A 100 -24.99 -1.78 -0.11
CA ASP A 100 -25.68 -3.04 -0.42
C ASP A 100 -24.77 -4.27 -0.24
N LEU A 101 -23.48 -4.06 0.08
CA LEU A 101 -22.58 -5.12 0.52
C LEU A 101 -22.97 -5.69 1.89
N ASN A 102 -23.77 -4.96 2.69
CA ASN A 102 -24.23 -5.43 3.99
C ASN A 102 -24.95 -6.79 3.86
N GLY A 103 -24.56 -7.76 4.67
CA GLY A 103 -25.10 -9.13 4.67
C GLY A 103 -24.64 -10.00 3.49
N LYS A 104 -23.73 -9.54 2.65
CA LYS A 104 -23.24 -10.28 1.48
C LYS A 104 -21.99 -11.09 1.78
N ARG A 105 -21.68 -12.05 0.87
CA ARG A 105 -20.42 -12.81 0.84
C ARG A 105 -19.41 -12.02 0.02
N VAL A 106 -18.37 -11.54 0.67
CA VAL A 106 -17.34 -10.70 0.03
C VAL A 106 -15.97 -11.35 0.17
N ALA A 107 -15.30 -11.53 -0.94
CA ALA A 107 -13.97 -12.14 -0.95
C ALA A 107 -12.84 -11.12 -0.80
N LEU A 108 -11.75 -11.62 -0.23
CA LEU A 108 -10.47 -10.96 -0.05
C LEU A 108 -9.35 -11.90 -0.51
N ASP A 109 -8.20 -11.35 -0.78
CA ASP A 109 -6.95 -12.11 -0.87
C ASP A 109 -6.58 -12.65 0.52
N THR A 110 -6.15 -11.75 1.41
CA THR A 110 -5.98 -11.98 2.85
C THR A 110 -6.55 -10.81 3.65
N LEU A 111 -6.74 -10.97 4.95
CA LEU A 111 -7.15 -9.87 5.83
C LEU A 111 -6.03 -8.84 6.02
N GLN A 112 -4.76 -9.28 6.12
CA GLN A 112 -3.58 -8.42 6.30
C GLN A 112 -3.09 -7.76 5.01
N ASN A 113 -3.71 -7.99 3.88
CA ASN A 113 -3.35 -7.30 2.66
C ASN A 113 -3.67 -5.79 2.77
N SER A 114 -2.67 -4.92 2.50
CA SER A 114 -2.85 -3.46 2.57
C SER A 114 -4.02 -2.96 1.73
N ALA A 115 -4.22 -3.53 0.54
CA ALA A 115 -5.34 -3.18 -0.31
C ALA A 115 -6.67 -3.51 0.35
N GLY A 116 -6.81 -4.73 0.89
CA GLY A 116 -8.02 -5.20 1.55
C GLY A 116 -8.37 -4.38 2.79
N LEU A 117 -7.37 -4.08 3.65
CA LEU A 117 -7.61 -3.23 4.82
C LEU A 117 -8.11 -1.84 4.44
N TRP A 118 -7.45 -1.18 3.49
CA TRP A 118 -7.88 0.14 3.01
C TRP A 118 -9.27 0.10 2.41
N MET A 119 -9.60 -0.91 1.58
CA MET A 119 -10.94 -1.03 1.00
C MET A 119 -12.01 -1.18 2.07
N ARG A 120 -11.80 -2.02 3.09
CA ARG A 120 -12.73 -2.16 4.21
C ARG A 120 -12.89 -0.85 4.99
N GLY A 121 -11.78 -0.19 5.36
CA GLY A 121 -11.84 1.09 6.06
C GLY A 121 -12.53 2.20 5.26
N ILE A 122 -12.26 2.30 3.97
CA ILE A 122 -12.91 3.27 3.06
C ILE A 122 -14.41 2.99 2.97
N LEU A 123 -14.81 1.73 2.79
CA LEU A 123 -16.23 1.34 2.71
C LEU A 123 -16.98 1.67 4.00
N GLN A 124 -16.38 1.42 5.15
CA GLN A 124 -16.94 1.76 6.46
C GLN A 124 -17.10 3.27 6.63
N ASP A 125 -16.02 4.03 6.47
CA ASP A 125 -15.97 5.45 6.84
C ASP A 125 -16.72 6.37 5.85
N HIS A 126 -16.71 6.03 4.57
CA HIS A 126 -17.21 6.94 3.52
C HIS A 126 -18.47 6.44 2.81
N TYR A 127 -18.78 5.15 2.92
CA TYR A 127 -19.90 4.56 2.17
C TYR A 127 -20.94 3.84 3.05
N GLY A 128 -20.80 3.92 4.38
CA GLY A 128 -21.78 3.41 5.34
C GLY A 128 -21.92 1.88 5.32
N VAL A 129 -20.85 1.16 4.98
CA VAL A 129 -20.86 -0.31 4.99
C VAL A 129 -20.62 -0.81 6.42
N ASP A 130 -21.51 -1.65 6.91
CA ASP A 130 -21.32 -2.36 8.18
C ASP A 130 -20.48 -3.62 7.96
N LEU A 131 -19.18 -3.52 8.24
CA LEU A 131 -18.23 -4.63 8.08
C LEU A 131 -18.59 -5.87 8.91
N LYS A 132 -19.36 -5.70 10.01
CA LYS A 132 -19.79 -6.80 10.89
C LYS A 132 -20.87 -7.67 10.26
N SER A 133 -21.65 -7.11 9.34
CA SER A 133 -22.72 -7.82 8.65
C SER A 133 -22.21 -8.71 7.50
N ILE A 134 -20.97 -8.52 7.07
CA ILE A 134 -20.40 -9.19 5.89
C ILE A 134 -19.80 -10.54 6.27
N GLU A 135 -20.01 -11.53 5.40
CA GLU A 135 -19.29 -12.79 5.43
C GLU A 135 -18.03 -12.70 4.57
N TRP A 136 -16.86 -12.67 5.23
CA TRP A 136 -15.56 -12.49 4.59
C TRP A 136 -14.97 -13.82 4.14
N TRP A 137 -14.61 -13.94 2.87
CA TRP A 137 -13.98 -15.13 2.29
C TRP A 137 -12.54 -14.83 1.89
N CYS A 138 -11.55 -15.44 2.59
CA CYS A 138 -10.12 -15.24 2.33
C CYS A 138 -9.57 -16.37 1.45
N GLN A 139 -8.86 -16.00 0.37
CA GLN A 139 -8.30 -16.95 -0.57
C GLN A 139 -6.96 -17.51 -0.08
N GLU A 140 -6.05 -16.64 0.34
CA GLU A 140 -4.69 -17.01 0.72
C GLU A 140 -4.50 -17.02 2.23
N GLU A 141 -3.47 -17.74 2.70
CA GLU A 141 -3.06 -17.73 4.09
C GLU A 141 -2.40 -16.38 4.46
N GLU A 142 -2.53 -15.99 5.72
CA GLU A 142 -1.90 -14.78 6.22
C GLU A 142 -0.37 -14.98 6.34
N ASP A 143 0.41 -13.98 5.94
CA ASP A 143 1.88 -14.01 6.10
C ASP A 143 2.29 -14.08 7.57
N ILE A 144 1.52 -13.44 8.45
CA ILE A 144 1.74 -13.41 9.90
C ILE A 144 0.46 -13.91 10.59
N ALA A 145 0.53 -15.04 11.28
CA ALA A 145 -0.62 -15.61 11.96
C ALA A 145 -1.22 -14.61 12.97
N PHE A 146 -2.53 -14.39 12.95
CA PHE A 146 -3.26 -13.56 13.89
C PHE A 146 -4.69 -14.09 14.09
N GLU A 147 -5.37 -13.62 15.11
CA GLU A 147 -6.78 -13.91 15.31
C GLU A 147 -7.60 -12.69 14.87
N PRO A 148 -8.47 -12.82 13.86
CA PRO A 148 -9.36 -11.74 13.45
C PRO A 148 -10.23 -11.25 14.61
N ALA A 149 -10.63 -9.98 14.56
CA ALA A 149 -11.57 -9.44 15.56
C ALA A 149 -12.82 -10.34 15.67
N LYS A 150 -13.28 -10.60 16.88
CA LYS A 150 -14.40 -11.54 17.15
C LYS A 150 -15.69 -11.23 16.41
N TRP A 151 -15.85 -10.00 15.96
CA TRP A 151 -17.01 -9.58 15.19
C TRP A 151 -16.90 -9.91 13.69
N MET A 152 -15.72 -10.30 13.19
CA MET A 152 -15.52 -10.67 11.79
C MET A 152 -15.96 -12.12 11.55
N ASN A 153 -16.91 -12.31 10.63
CA ASN A 153 -17.28 -13.65 10.16
C ASN A 153 -16.37 -14.04 8.99
N VAL A 154 -15.28 -14.75 9.28
CA VAL A 154 -14.25 -15.09 8.31
C VAL A 154 -14.35 -16.56 7.92
N LYS A 155 -14.34 -16.83 6.62
CA LYS A 155 -14.26 -18.16 6.01
C LYS A 155 -13.09 -18.28 5.04
N ARG A 156 -12.70 -19.49 4.74
CA ARG A 156 -11.67 -19.78 3.74
C ARG A 156 -12.31 -20.17 2.42
N VAL A 157 -11.73 -19.67 1.32
CA VAL A 157 -12.03 -20.16 -0.01
C VAL A 157 -11.66 -21.67 -0.07
N PRO A 158 -12.57 -22.57 -0.51
CA PRO A 158 -12.30 -23.99 -0.55
C PRO A 158 -11.08 -24.32 -1.42
N HIS A 159 -10.32 -25.33 -1.02
CA HIS A 159 -9.17 -25.81 -1.78
C HIS A 159 -9.55 -26.12 -3.24
N GLY A 160 -8.73 -25.65 -4.18
CA GLY A 160 -8.97 -25.82 -5.62
C GLY A 160 -9.93 -24.81 -6.24
N LYS A 161 -10.57 -23.94 -5.45
CA LYS A 161 -11.34 -22.80 -5.93
C LYS A 161 -10.52 -21.51 -5.88
N ASN A 162 -10.95 -20.50 -6.63
CA ASN A 162 -10.42 -19.15 -6.55
C ASN A 162 -11.56 -18.12 -6.61
N VAL A 163 -11.28 -16.94 -6.09
CA VAL A 163 -12.26 -15.85 -5.96
C VAL A 163 -12.90 -15.48 -7.29
N ASP A 164 -12.13 -15.40 -8.38
CA ASP A 164 -12.64 -15.00 -9.70
C ASP A 164 -13.67 -16.02 -10.22
N GLN A 165 -13.39 -17.31 -10.07
CA GLN A 165 -14.30 -18.37 -10.49
C GLN A 165 -15.55 -18.41 -9.60
N MET A 166 -15.40 -18.24 -8.28
CA MET A 166 -16.54 -18.22 -7.34
C MET A 166 -17.52 -17.06 -7.62
N LEU A 167 -17.03 -15.90 -8.08
CA LEU A 167 -17.88 -14.81 -8.56
C LEU A 167 -18.66 -15.22 -9.83
N LEU A 168 -18.01 -15.90 -10.77
CA LEU A 168 -18.62 -16.36 -12.02
C LEU A 168 -19.64 -17.47 -11.81
N ASP A 169 -19.49 -18.28 -10.75
CA ASP A 169 -20.34 -19.42 -10.38
C ASP A 169 -21.42 -19.09 -9.34
N ASP A 170 -21.67 -17.78 -9.09
CA ASP A 170 -22.69 -17.30 -8.18
C ASP A 170 -22.48 -17.67 -6.68
N GLU A 171 -21.26 -18.04 -6.30
CA GLU A 171 -20.90 -18.40 -4.93
C GLU A 171 -20.56 -17.20 -4.06
N LEU A 172 -20.19 -16.07 -4.67
CA LEU A 172 -19.87 -14.80 -4.01
C LEU A 172 -20.63 -13.65 -4.66
N GLU A 173 -20.93 -12.60 -3.91
CA GLU A 173 -21.55 -11.39 -4.44
C GLU A 173 -20.52 -10.33 -4.82
N ALA A 174 -19.39 -10.25 -4.11
CA ALA A 174 -18.37 -9.24 -4.37
C ALA A 174 -16.97 -9.70 -3.99
N ALA A 175 -15.96 -8.95 -4.44
CA ALA A 175 -14.57 -9.11 -4.03
C ALA A 175 -13.88 -7.75 -3.87
N LEU A 176 -13.05 -7.65 -2.84
CA LEU A 176 -12.12 -6.54 -2.60
C LEU A 176 -10.71 -7.10 -2.81
N TYR A 177 -10.18 -6.95 -4.02
CA TYR A 177 -8.98 -7.69 -4.41
C TYR A 177 -7.79 -6.76 -4.67
N PRO A 178 -6.54 -7.15 -4.37
CA PRO A 178 -5.38 -6.26 -4.54
C PRO A 178 -5.11 -5.89 -5.99
N GLU A 179 -5.51 -6.77 -6.93
CA GLU A 179 -5.31 -6.63 -8.36
C GLU A 179 -6.62 -6.78 -9.15
N THR A 180 -6.60 -6.35 -10.41
CA THR A 180 -7.74 -6.53 -11.31
C THR A 180 -7.95 -8.01 -11.61
N LEU A 181 -9.14 -8.53 -11.28
CA LEU A 181 -9.50 -9.94 -11.52
C LEU A 181 -9.47 -10.29 -13.01
N PRO A 182 -9.14 -11.56 -13.36
CA PRO A 182 -9.12 -12.03 -14.74
C PRO A 182 -10.45 -11.83 -15.48
N SER A 183 -11.58 -12.05 -14.83
CA SER A 183 -12.92 -11.85 -15.40
C SER A 183 -13.18 -10.40 -15.81
N ILE A 184 -12.73 -9.43 -15.00
CA ILE A 184 -12.79 -7.99 -15.33
C ILE A 184 -11.90 -7.67 -16.53
N LYS A 185 -10.64 -8.16 -16.53
CA LYS A 185 -9.71 -7.97 -17.67
C LYS A 185 -10.25 -8.52 -18.99
N LYS A 186 -11.02 -9.61 -18.93
CA LYS A 186 -11.66 -10.25 -20.10
C LYS A 186 -12.99 -9.60 -20.49
N GLY A 187 -13.50 -8.63 -19.73
CA GLY A 187 -14.79 -8.00 -20.01
C GLY A 187 -15.99 -8.94 -19.81
N SER A 188 -15.92 -9.85 -18.84
CA SER A 188 -17.04 -10.77 -18.56
C SER A 188 -18.32 -9.99 -18.16
N PRO A 189 -19.48 -10.28 -18.76
CA PRO A 189 -20.74 -9.63 -18.40
C PRO A 189 -21.27 -10.04 -17.01
N LYS A 190 -20.72 -11.09 -16.40
CA LYS A 190 -21.14 -11.58 -15.08
C LYS A 190 -20.57 -10.76 -13.92
N VAL A 191 -19.56 -9.94 -14.16
CA VAL A 191 -18.92 -9.11 -13.13
C VAL A 191 -18.82 -7.66 -13.58
N ALA A 192 -18.81 -6.74 -12.63
CA ALA A 192 -18.64 -5.31 -12.87
C ALA A 192 -17.86 -4.67 -11.72
N LEU A 193 -17.32 -3.49 -11.94
CA LEU A 193 -16.76 -2.69 -10.86
C LEU A 193 -17.91 -2.22 -9.93
N LEU A 194 -17.65 -2.21 -8.63
CA LEU A 194 -18.57 -1.66 -7.64
C LEU A 194 -18.80 -0.15 -7.88
N PHE A 195 -17.75 0.54 -8.30
CA PHE A 195 -17.76 1.94 -8.73
C PHE A 195 -17.63 1.98 -10.25
N PRO A 196 -18.72 2.29 -11.00
CA PRO A 196 -18.68 2.28 -12.48
C PRO A 196 -17.68 3.27 -13.09
N ASP A 197 -17.45 4.40 -12.43
CA ASP A 197 -16.40 5.38 -12.76
C ASP A 197 -15.46 5.52 -11.54
N PRO A 198 -14.44 4.66 -11.43
CA PRO A 198 -13.53 4.67 -10.29
C PRO A 198 -12.76 5.98 -10.14
N LYS A 199 -12.30 6.58 -11.24
CA LYS A 199 -11.56 7.86 -11.20
C LYS A 199 -12.40 8.97 -10.57
N LYS A 200 -13.65 9.08 -10.99
CA LYS A 200 -14.59 10.05 -10.41
C LYS A 200 -14.82 9.79 -8.93
N ALA A 201 -15.07 8.53 -8.56
CA ALA A 201 -15.27 8.13 -7.17
C ALA A 201 -14.04 8.43 -6.29
N GLU A 202 -12.83 8.13 -6.77
CA GLU A 202 -11.56 8.41 -6.10
C GLU A 202 -11.32 9.90 -5.91
N MET A 203 -11.62 10.71 -6.91
CA MET A 203 -11.52 12.17 -6.83
C MET A 203 -12.51 12.76 -5.83
N GLU A 204 -13.75 12.30 -5.84
CA GLU A 204 -14.80 12.73 -4.88
C GLU A 204 -14.42 12.29 -3.45
N TYR A 205 -14.01 11.05 -3.27
CA TYR A 205 -13.53 10.52 -2.00
C TYR A 205 -12.38 11.37 -1.45
N TYR A 206 -11.35 11.66 -2.26
CA TYR A 206 -10.19 12.44 -1.82
C TYR A 206 -10.57 13.88 -1.46
N LYS A 207 -11.41 14.54 -2.28
CA LYS A 207 -11.91 15.91 -2.01
C LYS A 207 -12.72 16.00 -0.73
N ASN A 208 -13.50 14.95 -0.43
CA ASN A 208 -14.34 14.88 0.77
C ASN A 208 -13.58 14.40 2.02
N GLY A 209 -12.27 14.59 2.01
CA GLY A 209 -11.44 14.31 3.17
C GLY A 209 -10.92 12.88 3.25
N GLY A 210 -10.99 12.14 2.17
CA GLY A 210 -10.35 10.83 2.07
C GLY A 210 -8.83 10.89 2.03
N HIS A 211 -8.23 9.73 1.96
CA HIS A 211 -6.79 9.54 1.99
C HIS A 211 -6.28 9.09 0.62
N PHE A 212 -5.04 9.44 0.27
CA PHE A 212 -4.33 8.70 -0.77
C PHE A 212 -3.63 7.51 -0.12
N PRO A 213 -4.18 6.30 -0.23
CA PRO A 213 -3.80 5.15 0.58
C PRO A 213 -2.34 4.76 0.44
N ILE A 214 -1.64 4.65 1.55
CA ILE A 214 -0.26 4.13 1.62
C ILE A 214 -0.33 2.61 1.65
N MET A 215 0.32 1.97 0.68
CA MET A 215 0.40 0.51 0.61
C MET A 215 1.66 -0.01 1.28
N HIS A 216 2.80 0.64 0.99
CA HIS A 216 4.12 0.18 1.45
C HIS A 216 4.90 1.30 2.13
N THR A 217 5.82 0.90 3.01
CA THR A 217 6.85 1.73 3.62
C THR A 217 8.22 1.08 3.42
N VAL A 218 9.30 1.81 3.71
CA VAL A 218 10.66 1.27 3.70
C VAL A 218 11.10 0.99 5.12
N VAL A 219 11.55 -0.23 5.39
CA VAL A 219 12.10 -0.67 6.68
C VAL A 219 13.62 -0.87 6.57
N VAL A 220 14.32 -0.66 7.68
CA VAL A 220 15.78 -0.85 7.82
C VAL A 220 16.01 -1.74 9.04
N LYS A 221 16.93 -2.70 8.96
CA LYS A 221 17.31 -3.54 10.12
C LYS A 221 17.72 -2.69 11.31
N ASN A 222 17.23 -3.01 12.50
CA ASN A 222 17.55 -2.28 13.73
C ASN A 222 19.05 -2.23 13.98
N ARG A 223 19.76 -3.35 13.81
CA ARG A 223 21.21 -3.41 13.93
C ARG A 223 21.91 -2.36 13.07
N THR A 224 21.48 -2.18 11.82
CA THR A 224 22.06 -1.16 10.91
C THR A 224 21.82 0.25 11.43
N LEU A 225 20.63 0.53 11.97
CA LEU A 225 20.28 1.85 12.53
C LEU A 225 20.98 2.13 13.87
N GLU A 226 21.23 1.11 14.68
CA GLU A 226 21.95 1.20 15.97
C GLU A 226 23.45 1.45 15.75
N GLU A 227 24.08 0.69 14.86
CA GLU A 227 25.50 0.83 14.53
C GLU A 227 25.78 2.10 13.70
N HIS A 228 24.81 2.54 12.89
CA HIS A 228 24.93 3.65 11.93
C HIS A 228 23.68 4.54 11.90
N PRO A 229 23.39 5.34 12.96
CA PRO A 229 22.14 6.12 13.05
C PRO A 229 21.91 7.11 11.89
N TRP A 230 22.96 7.55 11.20
CA TRP A 230 22.89 8.44 10.04
C TRP A 230 22.28 7.79 8.79
N VAL A 231 22.23 6.46 8.71
CA VAL A 231 21.73 5.70 7.56
C VAL A 231 20.26 6.03 7.29
N GLY A 232 19.42 6.11 8.32
CA GLY A 232 18.00 6.41 8.15
C GLY A 232 17.76 7.70 7.36
N MET A 233 18.41 8.81 7.77
CA MET A 233 18.27 10.10 7.09
C MET A 233 18.95 10.11 5.72
N SER A 234 20.10 9.42 5.55
CA SER A 234 20.77 9.30 4.26
C SER A 234 19.86 8.62 3.23
N LEU A 235 19.17 7.55 3.62
CA LEU A 235 18.19 6.85 2.77
C LEU A 235 17.00 7.76 2.44
N VAL A 236 16.37 8.41 3.45
CA VAL A 236 15.22 9.30 3.20
C VAL A 236 15.58 10.38 2.17
N ARG A 237 16.75 11.02 2.29
CA ARG A 237 17.22 12.03 1.32
C ARG A 237 17.45 11.44 -0.06
N ALA A 238 17.99 10.24 -0.15
CA ALA A 238 18.24 9.57 -1.43
C ALA A 238 16.93 9.17 -2.13
N PHE A 239 15.96 8.63 -1.41
CA PHE A 239 14.63 8.35 -1.95
C PHE A 239 13.92 9.63 -2.41
N GLN A 240 13.98 10.70 -1.61
CA GLN A 240 13.43 11.99 -1.99
C GLN A 240 14.08 12.54 -3.27
N ARG A 241 15.42 12.51 -3.35
CA ARG A 241 16.15 12.99 -4.54
C ARG A 241 15.87 12.14 -5.78
N ALA A 242 15.75 10.83 -5.65
CA ALA A 242 15.38 9.95 -6.77
C ALA A 242 14.00 10.31 -7.33
N LYS A 243 13.03 10.59 -6.47
CA LYS A 243 11.68 11.03 -6.85
C LYS A 243 11.73 12.41 -7.55
N GLU A 244 12.50 13.37 -7.05
CA GLU A 244 12.68 14.69 -7.66
C GLU A 244 13.26 14.57 -9.08
N ILE A 245 14.31 13.75 -9.27
CA ILE A 245 14.88 13.46 -10.59
C ILE A 245 13.82 12.89 -11.54
N CYS A 246 12.96 12.00 -11.05
CA CYS A 246 11.84 11.49 -11.84
C CYS A 246 10.88 12.61 -12.24
N TYR A 247 10.49 13.49 -11.33
CA TYR A 247 9.60 14.61 -11.63
C TYR A 247 10.23 15.62 -12.62
N GLU A 248 11.53 15.88 -12.50
CA GLU A 248 12.29 16.67 -13.45
C GLU A 248 12.21 16.07 -14.88
N ARG A 249 12.44 14.75 -15.00
CA ARG A 249 12.32 14.00 -16.26
C ARG A 249 10.90 14.00 -16.81
N ASN A 250 9.91 13.93 -15.94
CA ASN A 250 8.49 13.92 -16.31
C ASN A 250 8.02 15.28 -16.86
N SER A 251 8.81 16.33 -16.73
CA SER A 251 8.54 17.62 -17.38
C SER A 251 8.73 17.59 -18.91
N ASP A 252 9.55 16.66 -19.42
CA ASP A 252 9.75 16.45 -20.86
C ASP A 252 8.78 15.37 -21.40
N PRO A 253 7.78 15.75 -22.21
CA PRO A 253 6.81 14.81 -22.77
C PRO A 253 7.44 13.72 -23.64
N ARG A 254 8.64 13.94 -24.18
CA ARG A 254 9.37 12.95 -25.00
C ARG A 254 9.85 11.75 -24.21
N SER A 255 9.88 11.86 -22.88
CA SER A 255 10.28 10.77 -21.97
C SER A 255 9.24 9.66 -21.86
N PHE A 256 8.04 9.83 -22.41
CA PHE A 256 6.91 8.89 -22.26
C PHE A 256 6.33 8.45 -23.61
N ALA A 257 5.90 7.21 -23.66
CA ALA A 257 5.07 6.66 -24.74
C ALA A 257 3.56 6.84 -24.48
N LEU A 258 3.17 7.92 -23.77
CA LEU A 258 1.78 8.25 -23.45
C LEU A 258 1.37 9.56 -24.10
N VAL A 259 0.32 9.53 -24.92
CA VAL A 259 -0.13 10.69 -25.72
C VAL A 259 -0.52 11.88 -24.84
N TRP A 260 -1.28 11.63 -23.77
CA TRP A 260 -1.88 12.67 -22.90
C TRP A 260 -1.16 12.86 -21.57
N VAL A 261 0.12 12.44 -21.47
CA VAL A 261 0.87 12.44 -20.18
C VAL A 261 0.91 13.83 -19.54
N GLN A 262 1.08 14.91 -20.32
CA GLN A 262 1.15 16.27 -19.78
C GLN A 262 -0.20 16.75 -19.21
N ASP A 263 -1.32 16.31 -19.80
CA ASP A 263 -2.65 16.61 -19.27
C ASP A 263 -2.89 15.87 -17.96
N LEU A 264 -2.47 14.60 -17.89
CA LEU A 264 -2.55 13.79 -16.67
C LEU A 264 -1.70 14.39 -15.53
N ILE A 265 -0.48 14.84 -15.83
CA ILE A 265 0.39 15.51 -14.84
C ILE A 265 -0.24 16.82 -14.36
N ARG A 266 -0.79 17.64 -15.26
CA ARG A 266 -1.48 18.88 -14.88
C ARG A 266 -2.71 18.63 -14.00
N GLU A 267 -3.52 17.62 -14.35
CA GLU A 267 -4.68 17.22 -13.56
C GLU A 267 -4.26 16.75 -12.16
N GLN A 268 -3.25 15.88 -12.08
CA GLN A 268 -2.70 15.38 -10.81
C GLN A 268 -2.21 16.52 -9.92
N ARG A 269 -1.46 17.48 -10.48
CA ARG A 269 -0.97 18.65 -9.72
C ARG A 269 -2.09 19.54 -9.19
N LYS A 270 -3.22 19.66 -9.89
CA LYS A 270 -4.39 20.40 -9.41
C LYS A 270 -5.04 19.75 -8.19
N ILE A 271 -4.96 18.42 -8.07
CA ILE A 271 -5.60 17.66 -7.01
C ILE A 271 -4.68 17.50 -5.80
N PHE A 272 -3.40 17.16 -6.02
CA PHE A 272 -2.44 16.76 -4.99
C PHE A 272 -1.37 17.81 -4.71
N GLY A 273 -1.32 18.89 -5.48
CA GLY A 273 -0.19 19.82 -5.43
C GLY A 273 1.05 19.30 -6.18
N PRO A 274 2.23 19.90 -5.91
CA PRO A 274 3.45 19.59 -6.64
C PRO A 274 4.03 18.21 -6.33
N ASP A 275 3.81 17.68 -5.12
CA ASP A 275 4.29 16.36 -4.68
C ASP A 275 3.14 15.47 -4.19
N PRO A 276 2.58 14.60 -5.05
CA PRO A 276 1.55 13.65 -4.66
C PRO A 276 2.07 12.49 -3.81
N TRP A 277 3.40 12.35 -3.67
CA TRP A 277 4.09 11.28 -2.93
C TRP A 277 5.01 11.83 -1.83
N PRO A 278 4.53 12.60 -0.85
CA PRO A 278 5.40 13.16 0.19
C PRO A 278 6.05 12.07 1.05
N TYR A 279 7.36 12.20 1.28
CA TYR A 279 8.16 11.31 2.13
C TYR A 279 8.50 12.00 3.46
N ASN A 280 7.50 12.13 4.32
CA ASN A 280 7.65 12.64 5.68
C ASN A 280 6.44 12.23 6.52
N LEU A 281 6.55 12.37 7.83
CA LEU A 281 5.46 12.04 8.76
C LEU A 281 4.33 13.08 8.72
N GLU A 282 4.67 14.37 8.67
CA GLU A 282 3.71 15.46 8.83
C GLU A 282 2.60 15.43 7.75
N ASP A 283 2.98 15.37 6.48
CA ASP A 283 2.04 15.34 5.35
C ASP A 283 1.26 14.02 5.28
N ASN A 284 1.75 12.97 5.96
CA ASN A 284 1.13 11.65 5.97
C ASN A 284 0.40 11.31 7.26
N ARG A 285 0.50 12.15 8.28
CA ARG A 285 -0.03 11.91 9.65
C ARG A 285 -1.45 11.38 9.62
N ARG A 286 -2.35 12.10 8.99
CA ARG A 286 -3.77 11.75 8.92
C ARG A 286 -4.01 10.39 8.26
N THR A 287 -3.26 10.07 7.21
CA THR A 287 -3.35 8.77 6.51
C THR A 287 -2.80 7.63 7.37
N LEU A 288 -1.72 7.88 8.11
CA LEU A 288 -1.13 6.90 9.04
C LEU A 288 -2.04 6.66 10.25
N GLU A 289 -2.64 7.72 10.83
CA GLU A 289 -3.63 7.58 11.90
C GLU A 289 -4.84 6.75 11.47
N ALA A 290 -5.33 6.95 10.24
CA ALA A 290 -6.44 6.17 9.71
C ALA A 290 -6.09 4.69 9.56
N VAL A 291 -4.93 4.34 9.00
CA VAL A 291 -4.53 2.95 8.81
C VAL A 291 -4.26 2.25 10.14
N ILE A 292 -3.62 2.92 11.11
CA ILE A 292 -3.42 2.39 12.46
C ILE A 292 -4.77 2.09 13.13
N ARG A 293 -5.73 3.01 13.01
CA ARG A 293 -7.09 2.81 13.52
C ARG A 293 -7.76 1.60 12.87
N TYR A 294 -7.69 1.47 11.54
CA TYR A 294 -8.28 0.33 10.83
C TYR A 294 -7.68 -1.00 11.28
N GLU A 295 -6.37 -1.08 11.47
CA GLU A 295 -5.72 -2.29 11.98
C GLU A 295 -6.15 -2.64 13.39
N TYR A 296 -6.22 -1.64 14.27
CA TYR A 296 -6.65 -1.82 15.65
C TYR A 296 -8.12 -2.28 15.72
N GLU A 297 -9.02 -1.60 15.03
CA GLU A 297 -10.45 -1.93 15.00
C GLU A 297 -10.74 -3.33 14.43
N GLN A 298 -9.92 -3.79 13.49
CA GLN A 298 -10.04 -5.10 12.85
C GLN A 298 -9.21 -6.19 13.56
N GLY A 299 -8.57 -5.89 14.67
CA GLY A 299 -7.88 -6.85 15.55
C GLY A 299 -6.50 -7.30 15.07
N MET A 300 -5.89 -6.60 14.10
CA MET A 300 -4.57 -6.97 13.58
C MET A 300 -3.43 -6.58 14.51
N ILE A 301 -3.58 -5.46 15.23
CA ILE A 301 -2.69 -5.00 16.27
C ILE A 301 -3.44 -4.94 17.61
N LYS A 302 -2.73 -5.19 18.72
CA LYS A 302 -3.33 -5.28 20.06
C LYS A 302 -3.53 -3.92 20.72
N GLN A 303 -2.74 -2.93 20.33
CA GLN A 303 -2.77 -1.58 20.88
C GLN A 303 -2.71 -0.55 19.78
N SER A 304 -3.47 0.53 19.94
CA SER A 304 -3.31 1.70 19.07
C SER A 304 -1.99 2.38 19.42
N ILE A 305 -1.23 2.73 18.39
CA ILE A 305 0.07 3.39 18.49
C ILE A 305 0.03 4.75 17.78
N THR A 306 0.94 5.64 18.15
CA THR A 306 1.07 6.91 17.42
C THR A 306 1.89 6.71 16.15
N PRO A 307 1.66 7.49 15.09
CA PRO A 307 2.47 7.42 13.87
C PRO A 307 3.98 7.56 14.11
N GLU A 308 4.39 8.38 15.09
CA GLU A 308 5.81 8.56 15.45
C GLU A 308 6.48 7.28 15.92
N ALA A 309 5.75 6.44 16.65
CA ALA A 309 6.28 5.18 17.18
C ALA A 309 6.64 4.16 16.09
N LEU A 310 6.13 4.34 14.87
CA LEU A 310 6.42 3.46 13.73
C LEU A 310 7.78 3.70 13.10
N PHE A 311 8.34 4.91 13.23
CA PHE A 311 9.49 5.31 12.44
C PHE A 311 10.74 5.53 13.30
N PHE A 312 11.89 5.29 12.70
CA PHE A 312 13.18 5.60 13.31
C PHE A 312 13.30 7.11 13.57
N PRO A 313 13.40 7.56 14.85
CA PRO A 313 13.26 8.97 15.21
C PRO A 313 14.19 9.93 14.46
N PRO A 314 15.49 9.63 14.25
CA PRO A 314 16.37 10.50 13.47
C PRO A 314 15.91 10.73 12.02
N SER A 315 15.13 9.81 11.44
CA SER A 315 14.61 9.93 10.07
C SER A 315 13.37 10.82 9.95
N LEU A 316 12.79 11.26 11.07
CA LEU A 316 11.61 12.13 11.10
C LEU A 316 11.94 13.62 10.94
N GLN A 317 13.21 13.99 10.91
CA GLN A 317 13.63 15.37 10.66
C GLN A 317 13.15 15.82 9.28
N ARG A 318 12.57 17.01 9.22
CA ARG A 318 12.09 17.59 7.97
C ARG A 318 13.25 17.85 7.03
N ILE A 319 13.15 17.33 5.81
CA ILE A 319 14.10 17.68 4.74
C ILE A 319 13.80 19.13 4.34
N GLN A 320 14.75 20.05 4.61
CA GLN A 320 14.66 21.39 4.05
C GLN A 320 14.93 21.26 2.53
N HIS A 321 13.90 21.55 1.74
CA HIS A 321 14.09 21.71 0.29
C HIS A 321 14.92 22.98 0.09
N TYR A 322 16.14 22.84 -0.35
CA TYR A 322 16.87 23.96 -0.92
C TYR A 322 16.23 24.22 -2.29
N VAL A 323 15.47 25.32 -2.37
CA VAL A 323 14.89 25.86 -3.60
C VAL A 323 15.99 26.40 -4.49
#